data_272833a2b8c93c19b6c94a908d3d458d
#
_entry.id   272833a2b8c93c19b6c94a908d3d458d
#
_cell.length_a   1.000
_cell.length_b   1.000
_cell.length_c   1.000
_cell.angle_alpha   90.00
_cell.angle_beta   90.00
_cell.angle_gamma   90.00
#
_symmetry.space_group_name_H-M   'P 1'
#
loop_
_entity.id
_entity.type
_entity.pdbx_description
1 polymer ?
#
loop_
_entity_poly.entity_id
_entity_poly.type
_entity_poly.pdbx_seq_one_letter_code
_entity_poly.pdbx_strand_id
1 'polypeptide(L)'
;ETVSLQAECNGVLFGIKGSQIKVPGWRGIYNEPSEKEEGSLLPEFQEDEILPVLGIDTLVKKTKPQPIFTEASLLAAMGGCGRTLDDEKEKEAMEDSGLGTPATRAGIIELLIARHYVERNGRSLIPTPKGLEVYDIVKEKMIANVSMTGGWECA
;
A
#
# COMPACT_ATOMS: atom_id res chain seq x y z
N GLU A 1 -12.47 19.02 -0.11
CA GLU A 1 -12.73 18.57 -1.47
C GLU A 1 -11.40 18.26 -2.16
N THR A 2 -11.31 17.15 -2.88
CA THR A 2 -10.12 16.80 -3.66
C THR A 2 -10.34 17.20 -5.11
N VAL A 3 -9.42 17.97 -5.67
CA VAL A 3 -9.46 18.42 -7.05
C VAL A 3 -8.32 17.75 -7.81
N SER A 4 -8.62 17.24 -9.00
CA SER A 4 -7.62 16.72 -9.94
C SER A 4 -7.65 17.59 -11.18
N LEU A 5 -6.50 18.12 -11.55
CA LEU A 5 -6.33 18.91 -12.78
C LEU A 5 -5.45 18.13 -13.75
N GLN A 6 -5.78 18.23 -15.03
CA GLN A 6 -4.97 17.70 -16.12
C GLN A 6 -4.71 18.84 -17.11
N ALA A 7 -3.47 19.02 -17.49
CA ALA A 7 -3.05 19.96 -18.52
C ALA A 7 -2.33 19.21 -19.63
N GLU A 8 -2.61 19.56 -20.88
CA GLU A 8 -1.91 19.01 -22.03
C GLU A 8 -0.88 20.01 -22.54
N CYS A 9 0.33 19.54 -22.75
CA CYS A 9 1.38 20.33 -23.38
C CYS A 9 2.08 19.47 -24.45
N ASN A 10 1.96 19.86 -25.70
CA ASN A 10 2.57 19.18 -26.85
C ASN A 10 2.33 17.65 -26.90
N GLY A 11 1.08 17.23 -26.62
CA GLY A 11 0.67 15.82 -26.60
C GLY A 11 1.05 15.06 -25.33
N VAL A 12 1.64 15.71 -24.32
CA VAL A 12 1.94 15.11 -23.02
C VAL A 12 0.97 15.63 -21.99
N LEU A 13 0.34 14.70 -21.26
CA LEU A 13 -0.59 15.01 -20.19
C LEU A 13 0.15 15.15 -18.85
N PHE A 14 -0.02 16.28 -18.22
CA PHE A 14 0.45 16.58 -16.87
C PHE A 14 -0.72 16.57 -15.89
N GLY A 15 -0.64 15.78 -14.85
CA GLY A 15 -1.68 15.65 -13.83
C GLY A 15 -1.21 16.19 -12.48
N ILE A 16 -2.04 16.98 -11.82
CA ILE A 16 -1.84 17.39 -10.42
C ILE A 16 -3.09 17.09 -9.63
N LYS A 17 -2.90 16.65 -8.38
CA LYS A 17 -3.98 16.45 -7.41
C LYS A 17 -3.74 17.34 -6.21
N GLY A 18 -4.76 18.06 -5.81
CA GLY A 18 -4.72 18.88 -4.63
C GLY A 18 -6.00 18.79 -3.82
N SER A 19 -6.00 19.34 -2.62
CA SER A 19 -7.17 19.42 -1.76
C SER A 19 -7.53 20.88 -1.51
N GLN A 20 -8.82 21.17 -1.48
CA GLN A 20 -9.34 22.48 -1.12
C GLN A 20 -10.30 22.33 0.05
N ILE A 21 -10.09 23.08 1.13
CA ILE A 21 -10.99 23.10 2.28
C ILE A 21 -12.07 24.15 2.03
N LYS A 22 -13.27 23.73 1.60
CA LYS A 22 -14.41 24.64 1.43
C LYS A 22 -15.08 24.99 2.75
N VAL A 23 -15.18 24.02 3.66
CA VAL A 23 -15.79 24.19 4.97
C VAL A 23 -14.84 23.60 6.01
N PRO A 24 -14.26 24.42 6.91
CA PRO A 24 -13.28 23.94 7.88
C PRO A 24 -13.88 22.97 8.91
N GLY A 25 -15.20 23.01 9.17
CA GLY A 25 -15.86 22.15 10.13
C GLY A 25 -15.17 22.19 11.50
N TRP A 26 -14.96 21.00 12.11
CA TRP A 26 -14.29 20.85 13.40
C TRP A 26 -12.83 21.35 13.40
N ARG A 27 -12.15 21.34 12.25
CA ARG A 27 -10.75 21.83 12.11
C ARG A 27 -10.63 23.33 12.40
N GLY A 28 -11.68 24.12 12.16
CA GLY A 28 -11.72 25.54 12.49
C GLY A 28 -11.65 25.84 13.99
N ILE A 29 -11.95 24.85 14.84
CA ILE A 29 -11.91 24.99 16.31
C ILE A 29 -10.48 24.80 16.83
N TYR A 30 -9.68 23.94 16.20
CA TYR A 30 -8.36 23.56 16.70
C TYR A 30 -7.21 24.43 16.18
N ASN A 31 -7.46 25.34 15.24
CA ASN A 31 -6.47 26.31 14.72
C ASN A 31 -5.08 25.71 14.44
N GLU A 32 -5.01 24.43 14.05
CA GLU A 32 -3.75 23.81 13.65
C GLU A 32 -3.44 24.18 12.19
N PRO A 33 -2.45 25.06 11.94
CA PRO A 33 -1.91 25.19 10.59
C PRO A 33 -1.18 23.88 10.28
N SER A 34 -1.78 23.01 9.49
CA SER A 34 -1.05 21.83 9.02
C SER A 34 -0.02 22.31 7.99
N GLU A 35 1.24 22.36 8.38
CA GLU A 35 2.40 22.63 7.50
C GLU A 35 2.44 21.73 6.24
N LYS A 36 1.60 20.70 6.21
CA LYS A 36 1.46 19.78 5.07
C LYS A 36 0.44 20.24 4.02
N GLU A 37 -0.39 21.21 4.31
CA GLU A 37 -1.47 21.66 3.41
C GLU A 37 -1.06 22.85 2.52
N GLU A 38 -0.02 23.60 2.86
CA GLU A 38 0.44 24.74 2.05
C GLU A 38 0.93 24.34 0.64
N GLY A 39 1.39 23.10 0.46
CA GLY A 39 1.86 22.59 -0.83
C GLY A 39 0.77 21.96 -1.72
N SER A 40 -0.47 21.83 -1.24
CA SER A 40 -1.53 21.12 -1.98
C SER A 40 -2.77 21.98 -2.28
N LEU A 41 -2.75 23.28 -1.94
CA LEU A 41 -3.82 24.19 -2.32
C LEU A 41 -3.66 24.55 -3.80
N LEU A 42 -4.59 24.09 -4.60
CA LEU A 42 -4.66 24.46 -6.01
C LEU A 42 -5.46 25.76 -6.16
N PRO A 43 -5.00 26.69 -7.00
CA PRO A 43 -5.80 27.86 -7.37
C PRO A 43 -7.07 27.44 -8.12
N GLU A 44 -8.00 28.35 -8.27
CA GLU A 44 -9.18 28.14 -9.09
C GLU A 44 -8.80 28.22 -10.58
N PHE A 45 -9.13 27.19 -11.32
CA PHE A 45 -8.93 27.11 -12.77
C PHE A 45 -10.28 26.98 -13.47
N GLN A 46 -10.34 27.49 -14.70
CA GLN A 46 -11.46 27.27 -15.59
C GLN A 46 -11.14 26.11 -16.56
N GLU A 47 -12.18 25.45 -17.02
CA GLU A 47 -12.04 24.39 -18.01
C GLU A 47 -11.54 25.02 -19.34
N ASP A 48 -10.60 24.36 -20.01
CA ASP A 48 -9.93 24.84 -21.23
C ASP A 48 -9.10 26.13 -21.09
N GLU A 49 -8.70 26.50 -19.88
CA GLU A 49 -7.83 27.66 -19.65
C GLU A 49 -6.42 27.42 -20.21
N ILE A 50 -5.92 28.38 -21.00
CA ILE A 50 -4.56 28.32 -21.56
C ILE A 50 -3.57 28.88 -20.54
N LEU A 51 -2.69 28.03 -20.04
CA LEU A 51 -1.67 28.39 -19.06
C LEU A 51 -0.30 28.63 -19.72
N PRO A 52 0.44 29.68 -19.35
CA PRO A 52 1.80 29.87 -19.82
C PRO A 52 2.74 28.86 -19.16
N VAL A 53 3.57 28.17 -19.92
CA VAL A 53 4.64 27.33 -19.39
C VAL A 53 5.81 28.22 -18.96
N LEU A 54 6.05 28.33 -17.66
CA LEU A 54 7.13 29.15 -17.10
C LEU A 54 8.48 28.43 -17.06
N GLY A 55 8.46 27.10 -16.98
CA GLY A 55 9.66 26.26 -16.94
C GLY A 55 9.30 24.80 -16.93
N ILE A 56 10.22 23.96 -17.36
CA ILE A 56 10.10 22.49 -17.34
C ILE A 56 11.38 21.93 -16.75
N ASP A 57 11.25 21.22 -15.64
CA ASP A 57 12.36 20.55 -14.98
C ASP A 57 12.18 19.03 -15.07
N THR A 58 13.24 18.33 -15.46
CA THR A 58 13.25 16.87 -15.48
C THR A 58 13.88 16.34 -14.21
N LEU A 59 13.08 15.71 -13.34
CA LEU A 59 13.57 15.07 -12.12
C LEU A 59 13.79 13.58 -12.35
N VAL A 60 15.07 13.17 -12.33
CA VAL A 60 15.44 11.75 -12.37
C VAL A 60 15.30 11.17 -10.96
N LYS A 61 14.30 10.34 -10.75
CA LYS A 61 14.06 9.65 -9.48
C LYS A 61 14.33 8.16 -9.65
N LYS A 62 14.96 7.55 -8.64
CA LYS A 62 15.08 6.09 -8.56
C LYS A 62 13.99 5.55 -7.66
N THR A 63 13.35 4.46 -8.06
CA THR A 63 12.43 3.72 -7.20
C THR A 63 13.19 3.16 -6.00
N LYS A 64 12.58 3.24 -4.83
CA LYS A 64 13.11 2.61 -3.62
C LYS A 64 12.52 1.20 -3.52
N PRO A 65 13.30 0.20 -3.03
CA PRO A 65 12.73 -1.11 -2.72
C PRO A 65 11.64 -0.96 -1.66
N GLN A 66 10.74 -1.93 -1.61
CA GLN A 66 9.73 -1.95 -0.56
C GLN A 66 10.41 -2.07 0.82
N PRO A 67 9.88 -1.39 1.84
CA PRO A 67 10.40 -1.52 3.19
C PRO A 67 10.22 -2.96 3.70
N ILE A 68 11.15 -3.39 4.54
CA ILE A 68 11.05 -4.68 5.23
C ILE A 68 9.78 -4.68 6.09
N PHE A 69 9.11 -5.82 6.15
CA PHE A 69 7.89 -5.96 6.93
C PHE A 69 8.12 -5.69 8.41
N THR A 70 7.19 -4.96 9.01
CA THR A 70 6.95 -4.92 10.45
C THR A 70 5.84 -5.89 10.78
N GLU A 71 5.62 -6.21 12.05
CA GLU A 71 4.48 -7.05 12.46
C GLU A 71 3.15 -6.48 11.96
N ALA A 72 2.96 -5.17 12.11
CA ALA A 72 1.74 -4.50 11.66
C ALA A 72 1.56 -4.58 10.13
N SER A 73 2.63 -4.34 9.37
CA SER A 73 2.54 -4.42 7.91
C SER A 73 2.40 -5.85 7.40
N LEU A 74 2.96 -6.84 8.10
CA LEU A 74 2.77 -8.25 7.78
C LEU A 74 1.33 -8.69 8.08
N LEU A 75 0.76 -8.29 9.22
CA LEU A 75 -0.66 -8.53 9.54
C LEU A 75 -1.59 -7.93 8.47
N ALA A 76 -1.30 -6.71 8.03
CA ALA A 76 -2.06 -6.05 6.97
C ALA A 76 -1.92 -6.80 5.63
N ALA A 77 -0.72 -7.27 5.29
CA ALA A 77 -0.46 -8.06 4.09
C ALA A 77 -1.19 -9.42 4.12
N MET A 78 -1.20 -10.09 5.27
CA MET A 78 -1.98 -11.33 5.45
C MET A 78 -3.47 -11.09 5.26
N GLY A 79 -4.00 -9.97 5.75
CA GLY A 79 -5.41 -9.59 5.56
C GLY A 79 -5.75 -9.22 4.12
N GLY A 80 -4.83 -8.62 3.39
CA GLY A 80 -5.06 -8.13 2.03
C GLY A 80 -4.44 -9.00 0.93
N CYS A 81 -4.04 -10.23 1.23
CA CYS A 81 -3.32 -11.10 0.28
C CYS A 81 -4.16 -11.49 -0.95
N GLY A 82 -5.48 -11.48 -0.86
CA GLY A 82 -6.38 -11.72 -1.99
C GLY A 82 -6.14 -10.77 -3.16
N ARG A 83 -5.63 -9.56 -2.90
CA ARG A 83 -5.32 -8.57 -3.96
C ARG A 83 -4.18 -8.99 -4.88
N THR A 84 -3.39 -9.98 -4.51
CA THR A 84 -2.28 -10.51 -5.31
C THR A 84 -2.67 -11.69 -6.18
N LEU A 85 -3.93 -12.14 -6.12
CA LEU A 85 -4.46 -13.24 -6.91
C LEU A 85 -4.88 -12.74 -8.30
N ASP A 86 -4.69 -13.59 -9.30
CA ASP A 86 -5.05 -13.30 -10.69
C ASP A 86 -6.50 -13.73 -10.99
N ASP A 87 -7.02 -14.77 -10.33
CA ASP A 87 -8.39 -15.24 -10.49
C ASP A 87 -9.37 -14.39 -9.69
N GLU A 88 -10.36 -13.81 -10.37
CA GLU A 88 -11.35 -12.91 -9.75
C GLU A 88 -12.24 -13.62 -8.71
N LYS A 89 -12.53 -14.91 -8.87
CA LYS A 89 -13.32 -15.67 -7.89
C LYS A 89 -12.54 -15.94 -6.62
N GLU A 90 -11.27 -16.35 -6.77
CA GLU A 90 -10.37 -16.53 -5.62
C GLU A 90 -10.14 -15.21 -4.90
N LYS A 91 -10.01 -14.12 -5.66
CA LYS A 91 -9.83 -12.77 -5.13
C LYS A 91 -11.04 -12.31 -4.31
N GLU A 92 -12.26 -12.50 -4.84
CA GLU A 92 -13.52 -12.17 -4.15
C GLU A 92 -13.69 -13.02 -2.87
N ALA A 93 -13.40 -14.33 -2.94
CA ALA A 93 -13.46 -15.21 -1.77
C ALA A 93 -12.44 -14.84 -0.68
N MET A 94 -11.27 -14.31 -1.07
CA MET A 94 -10.21 -13.91 -0.15
C MET A 94 -10.32 -12.45 0.31
N GLU A 95 -11.26 -11.65 -0.21
CA GLU A 95 -11.37 -10.23 0.12
C GLU A 95 -11.68 -10.02 1.60
N ASP A 96 -12.56 -10.85 2.15
CA ASP A 96 -12.98 -10.78 3.55
C ASP A 96 -12.16 -11.68 4.49
N SER A 97 -11.60 -12.79 3.99
CA SER A 97 -10.93 -13.80 4.83
C SER A 97 -9.43 -13.52 4.98
N GLY A 98 -8.70 -13.32 3.88
CA GLY A 98 -7.25 -13.25 3.87
C GLY A 98 -6.57 -14.56 4.31
N LEU A 99 -5.26 -14.50 4.60
CA LEU A 99 -4.51 -15.62 5.18
C LEU A 99 -4.71 -15.66 6.69
N GLY A 100 -5.36 -16.71 7.18
CA GLY A 100 -5.73 -16.87 8.58
C GLY A 100 -6.78 -15.87 9.05
N THR A 101 -7.43 -16.16 10.14
CA THR A 101 -8.41 -15.26 10.75
C THR A 101 -7.73 -14.12 11.51
N PRO A 102 -8.38 -12.97 11.73
CA PRO A 102 -7.84 -11.89 12.55
C PRO A 102 -7.32 -12.36 13.92
N ALA A 103 -8.01 -13.33 14.53
CA ALA A 103 -7.64 -13.88 15.85
C ALA A 103 -6.36 -14.75 15.80
N THR A 104 -6.07 -15.40 14.67
CA THR A 104 -4.96 -16.36 14.56
C THR A 104 -3.69 -15.77 13.97
N ARG A 105 -3.77 -14.68 13.19
CA ARG A 105 -2.62 -14.07 12.48
C ARG A 105 -1.47 -13.71 13.41
N ALA A 106 -1.77 -13.05 14.53
CA ALA A 106 -0.74 -12.67 15.49
C ALA A 106 -0.04 -13.91 16.07
N GLY A 107 -0.79 -14.95 16.42
CA GLY A 107 -0.24 -16.22 16.93
C GLY A 107 0.65 -16.92 15.90
N ILE A 108 0.33 -16.84 14.59
CA ILE A 108 1.16 -17.38 13.53
C ILE A 108 2.52 -16.65 13.47
N ILE A 109 2.53 -15.32 13.55
CA ILE A 109 3.76 -14.53 13.55
C ILE A 109 4.62 -14.89 14.77
N GLU A 110 4.02 -14.96 15.96
CA GLU A 110 4.73 -15.36 17.18
C GLU A 110 5.30 -16.79 17.07
N LEU A 111 4.58 -17.70 16.43
CA LEU A 111 5.06 -19.06 16.19
C LEU A 111 6.28 -19.09 15.26
N LEU A 112 6.29 -18.27 14.21
CA LEU A 112 7.43 -18.16 13.30
C LEU A 112 8.67 -17.63 14.04
N ILE A 113 8.48 -16.67 14.94
CA ILE A 113 9.56 -16.12 15.79
C ILE A 113 10.05 -17.17 16.79
N ALA A 114 9.13 -17.83 17.51
CA ALA A 114 9.47 -18.86 18.48
C ALA A 114 10.23 -20.06 17.86
N ARG A 115 9.94 -20.40 16.61
CA ARG A 115 10.65 -21.44 15.86
C ARG A 115 11.95 -20.95 15.21
N HIS A 116 12.32 -19.69 15.40
CA HIS A 116 13.49 -19.07 14.80
C HIS A 116 13.51 -19.11 13.26
N TYR A 117 12.36 -18.95 12.61
CA TYR A 117 12.29 -18.73 11.17
C TYR A 117 12.40 -17.26 10.82
N VAL A 118 11.94 -16.40 11.73
CA VAL A 118 12.00 -14.94 11.63
C VAL A 118 12.47 -14.39 12.98
N GLU A 119 13.19 -13.30 12.96
CA GLU A 119 13.62 -12.57 14.15
C GLU A 119 13.21 -11.09 14.09
N ARG A 120 13.07 -10.48 15.28
CA ARG A 120 12.79 -9.04 15.39
C ARG A 120 14.11 -8.27 15.37
N ASN A 121 14.21 -7.33 14.44
CA ASN A 121 15.29 -6.35 14.43
C ASN A 121 14.69 -4.94 14.56
N GLY A 122 14.63 -4.41 15.77
CA GLY A 122 13.87 -3.23 16.10
C GLY A 122 12.39 -3.41 15.82
N ARG A 123 11.85 -2.68 14.84
CA ARG A 123 10.45 -2.82 14.40
C ARG A 123 10.27 -3.76 13.21
N SER A 124 11.35 -4.18 12.59
CA SER A 124 11.32 -4.99 11.37
C SER A 124 11.44 -6.47 11.68
N LEU A 125 10.79 -7.28 10.84
CA LEU A 125 10.90 -8.74 10.86
C LEU A 125 11.91 -9.18 9.81
N ILE A 126 12.97 -9.89 10.22
CA ILE A 126 14.03 -10.37 9.34
C ILE A 126 14.00 -11.89 9.30
N PRO A 127 14.03 -12.51 8.10
CA PRO A 127 14.15 -13.95 7.99
C PRO A 127 15.52 -14.41 8.47
N THR A 128 15.56 -15.49 9.23
CA THR A 128 16.81 -16.14 9.64
C THR A 128 17.33 -17.08 8.55
N PRO A 129 18.60 -17.52 8.59
CA PRO A 129 19.11 -18.53 7.66
C PRO A 129 18.24 -19.80 7.63
N LYS A 130 17.80 -20.27 8.80
CA LYS A 130 16.87 -21.40 8.93
C LYS A 130 15.52 -21.12 8.25
N GLY A 131 14.99 -19.89 8.37
CA GLY A 131 13.76 -19.49 7.70
C GLY A 131 13.90 -19.50 6.18
N LEU A 132 15.04 -19.04 5.67
CA LEU A 132 15.36 -19.07 4.24
C LEU A 132 15.50 -20.47 3.69
N GLU A 133 16.13 -21.40 4.42
CA GLU A 133 16.20 -22.81 4.04
C GLU A 133 14.81 -23.45 3.91
N VAL A 134 13.93 -23.19 4.89
CA VAL A 134 12.55 -23.68 4.82
C VAL A 134 11.80 -23.05 3.64
N TYR A 135 11.97 -21.76 3.41
CA TYR A 135 11.37 -21.07 2.28
C TYR A 135 11.81 -21.69 0.95
N ASP A 136 13.09 -21.98 0.78
CA ASP A 136 13.63 -22.60 -0.44
C ASP A 136 13.04 -23.99 -0.73
N ILE A 137 12.70 -24.75 0.32
CA ILE A 137 12.05 -26.05 0.20
C ILE A 137 10.57 -25.91 -0.22
N VAL A 138 9.86 -24.87 0.31
CA VAL A 138 8.41 -24.79 0.15
C VAL A 138 7.93 -23.84 -0.94
N LYS A 139 8.76 -22.88 -1.38
CA LYS A 139 8.38 -21.80 -2.31
C LYS A 139 7.72 -22.26 -3.61
N GLU A 140 8.10 -23.46 -4.11
CA GLU A 140 7.53 -24.05 -5.34
C GLU A 140 6.36 -25.01 -5.07
N LYS A 141 5.99 -25.19 -3.80
CA LYS A 141 4.88 -26.05 -3.43
C LYS A 141 3.58 -25.26 -3.41
N MET A 142 2.49 -25.91 -3.79
CA MET A 142 1.15 -25.29 -3.74
C MET A 142 0.81 -24.75 -2.35
N ILE A 143 1.31 -25.38 -1.28
CA ILE A 143 1.09 -24.94 0.11
C ILE A 143 1.66 -23.55 0.40
N ALA A 144 2.63 -23.08 -0.39
CA ALA A 144 3.18 -21.73 -0.25
C ALA A 144 2.43 -20.69 -1.09
N ASN A 145 1.44 -21.12 -1.88
CA ASN A 145 0.68 -20.23 -2.75
C ASN A 145 -0.64 -19.81 -2.10
N VAL A 146 -0.92 -18.51 -2.14
CA VAL A 146 -2.18 -17.93 -1.64
C VAL A 146 -3.39 -18.48 -2.39
N SER A 147 -3.26 -18.78 -3.69
CA SER A 147 -4.35 -19.33 -4.51
C SER A 147 -4.86 -20.68 -4.00
N MET A 148 -4.03 -21.48 -3.32
CA MET A 148 -4.51 -22.72 -2.70
C MET A 148 -5.55 -22.42 -1.61
N THR A 149 -5.32 -21.39 -0.79
CA THR A 149 -6.29 -20.96 0.23
C THR A 149 -7.52 -20.36 -0.42
N GLY A 150 -7.34 -19.52 -1.46
CA GLY A 150 -8.45 -18.96 -2.24
C GLY A 150 -9.34 -20.03 -2.85
N GLY A 151 -8.75 -21.07 -3.43
CA GLY A 151 -9.50 -22.21 -3.97
C GLY A 151 -10.29 -22.99 -2.90
N TRP A 152 -9.81 -23.07 -1.68
CA TRP A 152 -10.54 -23.69 -0.57
C TRP A 152 -11.69 -22.82 -0.05
N GLU A 153 -11.50 -21.51 -0.01
CA GLU A 153 -12.56 -20.58 0.41
C GLU A 153 -13.69 -20.47 -0.65
N CYS A 154 -13.36 -20.73 -1.93
CA CYS A 154 -14.36 -20.80 -3.01
C CYS A 154 -15.18 -22.09 -3.04
N ALA A 155 -14.74 -23.19 -2.39
CA ALA A 155 -15.37 -24.51 -2.46
C ALA A 155 -16.50 -24.68 -1.45
#